data_5b57ca59d3dd50c4ba2913181db7814c
#
_entry.id   5b57ca59d3dd50c4ba2913181db7814c
#
_cell.length_a   1.000
_cell.length_b   1.000
_cell.length_c   1.000
_cell.angle_alpha   90.00
_cell.angle_beta   90.00
_cell.angle_gamma   90.00
#
_symmetry.space_group_name_H-M   'P 1'
#
loop_
_entity.id
_entity.type
_entity.pdbx_description
1 polymer ?
#
loop_
_entity_poly.entity_id
_entity_poly.type
_entity_poly.pdbx_seq_one_letter_code
_entity_poly.pdbx_strand_id
1 'polypeptide(L)'
;MTLSPETEVLFDQQRGHTYNSANPPLYDSSTFHQSQLGGHTAFDYARSGNPNRQLLEEKLARLEDGTHAFAFASGIAAITAVFLSLKSGDHVILPDDVYGGTFRLTRQILNRFNLHFTTVDTTDIKNIQRAIRPETRLIYLETPSNPKFKITDIRRATELAHQHHIDVAVDNTFMTPLGQSPLQLGADIVIHSATKFLSGHSDLIAGAVIVKRNDLAEQLYLLQNGTGTALSAQDSWTLAKHLKTLPVRYNQSVTNAHKVVQFLEQHPAVREVYYPGYSDLHLSQARHGGAVLGFRLQDETRAQAFVDALTLPLVSVSLGGVETILSHPATMSHAAIPQDIREARQITWGLFRLSAGLEDPTELIADLNHALKEGCDG
;
A
#
# COMPACT_ATOMS: atom_id res chain seq x y z
N MET A 1 14.51 14.18 20.71
CA MET A 1 15.37 13.34 19.85
C MET A 1 14.48 12.69 18.83
N THR A 2 14.68 12.98 17.55
CA THR A 2 13.94 12.31 16.46
C THR A 2 14.61 10.95 16.25
N LEU A 3 13.84 9.87 16.36
CA LEU A 3 14.34 8.50 16.19
C LEU A 3 14.34 8.16 14.69
N SER A 4 15.25 7.26 14.28
CA SER A 4 15.16 6.67 12.94
C SER A 4 13.94 5.72 12.84
N PRO A 5 13.39 5.48 11.64
CA PRO A 5 12.29 4.54 11.47
C PRO A 5 12.57 3.14 12.04
N GLU A 6 13.83 2.66 11.94
CA GLU A 6 14.27 1.38 12.49
C GLU A 6 14.18 1.33 14.02
N THR A 7 14.40 2.45 14.69
CA THR A 7 14.26 2.56 16.14
C THR A 7 12.81 2.82 16.52
N GLU A 8 12.10 3.65 15.76
CA GLU A 8 10.72 4.02 16.02
C GLU A 8 9.77 2.80 16.05
N VAL A 9 9.98 1.82 15.17
CA VAL A 9 9.18 0.58 15.16
C VAL A 9 9.31 -0.23 16.45
N LEU A 10 10.44 -0.09 17.17
CA LEU A 10 10.72 -0.80 18.42
C LEU A 10 10.24 -0.02 19.65
N PHE A 11 10.01 1.29 19.49
CA PHE A 11 9.73 2.18 20.59
C PHE A 11 8.23 2.23 20.90
N ASP A 12 7.82 1.55 21.98
CA ASP A 12 6.48 1.63 22.53
C ASP A 12 6.49 2.67 23.66
N GLN A 13 5.85 3.83 23.48
CA GLN A 13 5.85 4.93 24.46
C GLN A 13 5.13 4.59 25.78
N GLN A 14 4.43 3.50 25.83
CA GLN A 14 3.70 3.08 27.04
C GLN A 14 4.66 2.51 28.11
N ARG A 15 5.45 3.39 28.69
CA ARG A 15 6.08 3.12 29.96
C ARG A 15 5.02 3.35 31.05
N GLY A 16 4.64 2.29 31.77
CA GLY A 16 3.69 2.42 32.88
C GLY A 16 2.50 1.45 32.82
N HIS A 17 2.60 0.38 32.05
CA HIS A 17 1.68 -0.74 32.19
C HIS A 17 1.76 -1.31 33.62
N THR A 18 0.64 -1.78 34.14
CA THR A 18 0.52 -2.31 35.53
C THR A 18 1.62 -3.30 35.89
N TYR A 19 2.16 -4.04 34.91
CA TYR A 19 3.20 -5.06 35.12
C TYR A 19 4.52 -4.74 34.39
N ASN A 20 4.70 -3.54 33.85
CA ASN A 20 5.90 -3.13 33.08
C ASN A 20 6.31 -4.13 32.00
N SER A 21 5.32 -4.72 31.29
CA SER A 21 5.59 -5.71 30.25
C SER A 21 6.27 -5.09 29.03
N ALA A 22 7.16 -5.86 28.38
CA ALA A 22 7.88 -5.42 27.17
C ALA A 22 6.93 -5.24 25.95
N ASN A 23 5.81 -5.96 25.94
CA ASN A 23 4.74 -5.77 24.96
C ASN A 23 3.53 -5.13 25.63
N PRO A 24 2.79 -4.24 24.95
CA PRO A 24 1.54 -3.72 25.45
C PRO A 24 0.55 -4.86 25.74
N PRO A 25 -0.26 -4.77 26.80
CA PRO A 25 -1.36 -5.71 27.03
C PRO A 25 -2.38 -5.65 25.87
N LEU A 26 -3.04 -6.75 25.61
CA LEU A 26 -4.21 -6.75 24.73
C LEU A 26 -5.46 -6.35 25.53
N TYR A 27 -6.08 -5.25 25.12
CA TYR A 27 -7.34 -4.74 25.65
C TYR A 27 -8.50 -5.12 24.72
N ASP A 28 -8.91 -6.39 24.79
CA ASP A 28 -9.96 -6.95 23.94
C ASP A 28 -11.35 -6.74 24.56
N SER A 29 -11.65 -5.49 24.91
CA SER A 29 -12.94 -5.09 25.47
C SER A 29 -13.69 -4.21 24.49
N SER A 30 -14.98 -4.49 24.31
CA SER A 30 -15.86 -3.63 23.50
C SER A 30 -16.30 -2.38 24.24
N THR A 31 -16.36 -2.42 25.60
CA THR A 31 -16.87 -1.34 26.45
C THR A 31 -15.93 -1.10 27.63
N PHE A 32 -15.88 0.14 28.10
CA PHE A 32 -15.06 0.56 29.23
C PHE A 32 -15.96 1.18 30.31
N HIS A 33 -15.65 0.89 31.60
CA HIS A 33 -16.43 1.36 32.73
C HIS A 33 -16.38 2.90 32.85
N GLN A 34 -17.54 3.51 32.99
CA GLN A 34 -17.69 4.94 33.26
C GLN A 34 -17.95 5.13 34.76
N SER A 35 -17.02 5.72 35.50
CA SER A 35 -17.14 5.92 36.95
C SER A 35 -18.09 7.05 37.33
N GLN A 36 -18.39 7.98 36.40
CA GLN A 36 -19.26 9.13 36.62
C GLN A 36 -20.15 9.40 35.40
N LEU A 37 -21.41 9.76 35.61
CA LEU A 37 -22.31 10.19 34.56
C LEU A 37 -21.80 11.51 33.95
N GLY A 38 -21.60 11.54 32.63
CA GLY A 38 -21.02 12.68 31.92
C GLY A 38 -19.53 12.89 32.18
N GLY A 39 -18.86 11.95 32.83
CA GLY A 39 -17.41 11.96 33.02
C GLY A 39 -16.67 11.71 31.71
N HIS A 40 -15.47 12.31 31.56
CA HIS A 40 -14.58 12.04 30.46
C HIS A 40 -13.61 10.92 30.83
N THR A 41 -13.77 9.75 30.24
CA THR A 41 -12.78 8.66 30.30
C THR A 41 -11.99 8.61 28.99
N ALA A 42 -10.77 8.08 29.03
CA ALA A 42 -9.96 7.96 27.82
C ALA A 42 -10.61 7.07 26.74
N PHE A 43 -11.37 6.07 27.16
CA PHE A 43 -12.10 5.14 26.30
C PHE A 43 -13.48 4.87 26.88
N ASP A 44 -14.44 4.68 26.01
CA ASP A 44 -15.84 4.32 26.33
C ASP A 44 -16.28 3.06 25.57
N TYR A 45 -16.02 3.06 24.27
CA TYR A 45 -16.43 2.01 23.35
C TYR A 45 -15.37 1.77 22.28
N ALA A 46 -15.01 0.51 22.04
CA ALA A 46 -13.84 0.14 21.21
C ALA A 46 -13.91 0.63 19.76
N ARG A 47 -15.11 0.80 19.19
CA ARG A 47 -15.25 1.39 17.85
C ARG A 47 -14.78 2.85 17.83
N SER A 48 -15.09 3.63 18.86
CA SER A 48 -14.69 5.03 18.98
C SER A 48 -13.23 5.18 19.41
N GLY A 49 -12.75 4.31 20.32
CA GLY A 49 -11.37 4.32 20.80
C GLY A 49 -10.98 3.02 21.52
N ASN A 50 -9.75 2.55 21.30
CA ASN A 50 -9.20 1.39 21.99
C ASN A 50 -7.70 1.58 22.22
N PRO A 51 -7.13 1.20 23.39
CA PRO A 51 -5.72 1.42 23.70
C PRO A 51 -4.74 0.80 22.69
N ASN A 52 -5.04 -0.39 22.16
CA ASN A 52 -4.16 -1.05 21.19
C ASN A 52 -4.22 -0.36 19.82
N ARG A 53 -5.41 0.09 19.38
CA ARG A 53 -5.54 0.83 18.14
C ARG A 53 -4.89 2.20 18.25
N GLN A 54 -5.05 2.92 19.35
CA GLN A 54 -4.38 4.19 19.57
C GLN A 54 -2.85 4.04 19.52
N LEU A 55 -2.28 3.04 20.20
CA LEU A 55 -0.84 2.76 20.16
C LEU A 55 -0.35 2.51 18.71
N LEU A 56 -1.10 1.72 17.95
CA LEU A 56 -0.78 1.46 16.54
C LEU A 56 -0.84 2.73 15.69
N GLU A 57 -1.92 3.52 15.85
CA GLU A 57 -2.14 4.76 15.11
C GLU A 57 -1.05 5.78 15.41
N GLU A 58 -0.67 5.98 16.67
CA GLU A 58 0.45 6.83 17.05
C GLU A 58 1.78 6.39 16.43
N LYS A 59 2.03 5.08 16.37
CA LYS A 59 3.24 4.53 15.74
C LYS A 59 3.23 4.76 14.23
N LEU A 60 2.12 4.51 13.55
CA LEU A 60 1.98 4.73 12.11
C LEU A 60 2.13 6.21 11.74
N ALA A 61 1.57 7.11 12.56
CA ALA A 61 1.73 8.55 12.37
C ALA A 61 3.21 8.96 12.40
N ARG A 62 3.95 8.50 13.40
CA ARG A 62 5.39 8.83 13.51
C ARG A 62 6.23 8.23 12.37
N LEU A 63 5.91 7.02 11.92
CA LEU A 63 6.65 6.37 10.82
C LEU A 63 6.52 7.11 9.50
N GLU A 64 5.36 7.73 9.23
CA GLU A 64 5.11 8.52 8.00
C GLU A 64 5.33 10.02 8.19
N ASP A 65 5.94 10.46 9.31
CA ASP A 65 6.10 11.88 9.64
C ASP A 65 4.76 12.65 9.69
N GLY A 66 3.67 11.95 10.00
CA GLY A 66 2.35 12.51 10.20
C GLY A 66 2.08 12.93 11.64
N THR A 67 0.97 13.63 11.85
CA THR A 67 0.48 14.03 13.18
C THR A 67 -0.62 13.08 13.66
N HIS A 68 -1.41 12.57 12.72
CA HIS A 68 -2.55 11.69 12.97
C HIS A 68 -2.50 10.48 12.04
N ALA A 69 -2.91 9.33 12.56
CA ALA A 69 -3.16 8.14 11.77
C ALA A 69 -4.46 7.46 12.20
N PHE A 70 -5.07 6.74 11.29
CA PHE A 70 -6.31 6.01 11.48
C PHE A 70 -6.16 4.60 10.93
N ALA A 71 -6.37 3.59 11.77
CA ALA A 71 -6.27 2.18 11.38
C ALA A 71 -7.65 1.62 11.02
N PHE A 72 -7.74 1.06 9.82
CA PHE A 72 -8.97 0.55 9.20
C PHE A 72 -8.93 -0.98 9.04
N ALA A 73 -10.11 -1.59 8.98
CA ALA A 73 -10.28 -3.04 8.81
C ALA A 73 -9.72 -3.60 7.48
N SER A 74 -9.33 -2.75 6.54
CA SER A 74 -8.66 -3.15 5.29
C SER A 74 -8.09 -1.93 4.55
N GLY A 75 -7.15 -2.16 3.62
CA GLY A 75 -6.65 -1.10 2.74
C GLY A 75 -7.76 -0.44 1.93
N ILE A 76 -8.72 -1.23 1.42
CA ILE A 76 -9.85 -0.65 0.67
C ILE A 76 -10.80 0.16 1.57
N ALA A 77 -10.94 -0.17 2.86
CA ALA A 77 -11.66 0.66 3.82
C ALA A 77 -10.97 2.00 4.06
N ALA A 78 -9.63 2.00 4.12
CA ALA A 78 -8.82 3.21 4.22
C ALA A 78 -9.00 4.12 2.98
N ILE A 79 -8.90 3.57 1.77
CA ILE A 79 -9.16 4.28 0.50
C ILE A 79 -10.59 4.82 0.47
N THR A 80 -11.59 4.01 0.90
CA THR A 80 -12.99 4.41 0.93
C THR A 80 -13.21 5.60 1.87
N ALA A 81 -12.58 5.60 3.04
CA ALA A 81 -12.68 6.73 3.98
C ALA A 81 -12.13 8.02 3.36
N VAL A 82 -11.00 7.96 2.65
CA VAL A 82 -10.44 9.13 1.94
C VAL A 82 -11.41 9.64 0.86
N PHE A 83 -12.03 8.77 0.08
CA PHE A 83 -13.00 9.23 -0.93
C PHE A 83 -14.32 9.72 -0.32
N LEU A 84 -14.78 9.14 0.79
CA LEU A 84 -16.00 9.58 1.49
C LEU A 84 -15.81 10.89 2.27
N SER A 85 -14.58 11.38 2.46
CA SER A 85 -14.34 12.72 3.01
C SER A 85 -14.73 13.84 2.02
N LEU A 86 -14.91 13.48 0.75
CA LEU A 86 -15.36 14.39 -0.31
C LEU A 86 -16.87 14.58 -0.27
N LYS A 87 -17.34 15.68 -0.87
CA LYS A 87 -18.77 16.01 -0.97
C LYS A 87 -19.36 15.47 -2.26
N SER A 88 -20.68 15.28 -2.28
CA SER A 88 -21.42 14.97 -3.51
C SER A 88 -21.16 16.06 -4.57
N GLY A 89 -20.80 15.65 -5.77
CA GLY A 89 -20.40 16.51 -6.88
C GLY A 89 -18.90 16.73 -7.01
N ASP A 90 -18.10 16.37 -6.00
CA ASP A 90 -16.65 16.51 -6.08
C ASP A 90 -16.03 15.54 -7.10
N HIS A 91 -14.90 15.98 -7.66
CA HIS A 91 -14.15 15.25 -8.68
C HIS A 91 -12.79 14.82 -8.16
N VAL A 92 -12.38 13.61 -8.56
CA VAL A 92 -11.10 12.98 -8.22
C VAL A 92 -10.34 12.60 -9.50
N ILE A 93 -9.05 12.89 -9.54
CA ILE A 93 -8.13 12.41 -10.59
C ILE A 93 -7.41 11.16 -10.06
N LEU A 94 -7.36 10.10 -10.87
CA LEU A 94 -6.75 8.80 -10.57
C LEU A 94 -5.72 8.43 -11.63
N PRO A 95 -4.69 7.60 -11.31
CA PRO A 95 -3.85 6.99 -12.33
C PRO A 95 -4.66 6.01 -13.19
N ASP A 96 -4.27 5.87 -14.45
CA ASP A 96 -4.93 4.99 -15.43
C ASP A 96 -4.72 3.50 -15.12
N ASP A 97 -3.65 3.15 -14.42
CA ASP A 97 -3.31 1.79 -13.97
C ASP A 97 -3.51 1.59 -12.46
N VAL A 98 -4.50 2.30 -11.87
CA VAL A 98 -4.87 2.16 -10.46
C VAL A 98 -5.21 0.72 -10.08
N TYR A 99 -4.93 0.34 -8.84
CA TYR A 99 -5.25 -0.97 -8.27
C TYR A 99 -6.70 -1.41 -8.58
N GLY A 100 -6.89 -2.68 -8.96
CA GLY A 100 -8.21 -3.19 -9.39
C GLY A 100 -9.32 -3.04 -8.33
N GLY A 101 -8.97 -3.05 -7.04
CA GLY A 101 -9.92 -2.76 -5.95
C GLY A 101 -10.39 -1.31 -5.96
N THR A 102 -9.50 -0.36 -6.14
CA THR A 102 -9.79 1.07 -6.27
C THR A 102 -10.60 1.35 -7.52
N PHE A 103 -10.26 0.72 -8.64
CA PHE A 103 -11.04 0.81 -9.87
C PHE A 103 -12.49 0.34 -9.67
N ARG A 104 -12.68 -0.83 -9.03
CA ARG A 104 -14.02 -1.36 -8.72
C ARG A 104 -14.79 -0.43 -7.76
N LEU A 105 -14.14 0.05 -6.69
CA LEU A 105 -14.73 0.95 -5.72
C LEU A 105 -15.26 2.22 -6.41
N THR A 106 -14.45 2.86 -7.24
CA THR A 106 -14.82 4.13 -7.89
C THR A 106 -15.88 3.95 -8.96
N ARG A 107 -15.81 2.88 -9.78
CA ARG A 107 -16.71 2.66 -10.91
C ARG A 107 -18.05 2.04 -10.53
N GLN A 108 -18.09 1.17 -9.52
CA GLN A 108 -19.29 0.39 -9.20
C GLN A 108 -20.01 0.84 -7.93
N ILE A 109 -19.32 1.54 -7.02
CA ILE A 109 -19.86 1.94 -5.72
C ILE A 109 -19.95 3.46 -5.62
N LEU A 110 -18.83 4.16 -5.64
CA LEU A 110 -18.79 5.59 -5.29
C LEU A 110 -19.44 6.52 -6.35
N ASN A 111 -19.51 6.09 -7.60
CA ASN A 111 -20.27 6.83 -8.61
C ASN A 111 -21.77 6.97 -8.27
N ARG A 112 -22.31 6.06 -7.44
CA ARG A 112 -23.71 6.12 -6.95
C ARG A 112 -23.94 7.26 -5.96
N PHE A 113 -22.87 7.80 -5.37
CA PHE A 113 -22.88 8.90 -4.42
C PHE A 113 -22.52 10.24 -5.09
N ASN A 114 -22.61 10.29 -6.44
CA ASN A 114 -22.35 11.47 -7.25
C ASN A 114 -20.89 11.98 -7.09
N LEU A 115 -19.93 11.10 -6.83
CA LEU A 115 -18.52 11.41 -6.94
C LEU A 115 -18.05 11.14 -8.38
N HIS A 116 -17.27 12.06 -8.93
CA HIS A 116 -16.80 11.99 -10.31
C HIS A 116 -15.33 11.59 -10.37
N PHE A 117 -14.97 10.73 -11.30
CA PHE A 117 -13.62 10.19 -11.41
C PHE A 117 -13.09 10.31 -12.85
N THR A 118 -11.88 10.86 -12.99
CA THR A 118 -11.13 10.87 -14.25
C THR A 118 -9.83 10.11 -14.07
N THR A 119 -9.57 9.14 -14.95
CA THR A 119 -8.32 8.38 -14.97
C THR A 119 -7.39 8.95 -16.06
N VAL A 120 -6.12 9.19 -15.68
CA VAL A 120 -5.10 9.73 -16.59
C VAL A 120 -3.76 9.02 -16.39
N ASP A 121 -2.88 9.06 -17.38
CA ASP A 121 -1.49 8.68 -17.17
C ASP A 121 -0.80 9.78 -16.35
N THR A 122 -0.57 9.50 -15.06
CA THR A 122 -0.02 10.44 -14.08
C THR A 122 1.50 10.60 -14.20
N THR A 123 2.18 9.84 -15.05
CA THR A 123 3.61 10.01 -15.31
C THR A 123 3.92 11.34 -16.04
N ASP A 124 2.96 11.87 -16.82
CA ASP A 124 3.03 13.21 -17.37
C ASP A 124 2.13 14.16 -16.59
N ILE A 125 2.74 15.11 -15.88
CA ILE A 125 2.06 16.13 -15.08
C ILE A 125 1.05 16.95 -15.91
N LYS A 126 1.26 17.10 -17.22
CA LYS A 126 0.35 17.80 -18.12
C LYS A 126 -1.00 17.08 -18.24
N ASN A 127 -1.03 15.76 -18.11
CA ASN A 127 -2.29 15.01 -18.11
C ASN A 127 -3.09 15.28 -16.85
N ILE A 128 -2.42 15.36 -15.70
CA ILE A 128 -3.05 15.77 -14.43
C ILE A 128 -3.61 17.18 -14.59
N GLN A 129 -2.81 18.13 -15.09
CA GLN A 129 -3.21 19.51 -15.28
C GLN A 129 -4.45 19.65 -16.19
N ARG A 130 -4.49 18.93 -17.30
CA ARG A 130 -5.65 18.96 -18.23
C ARG A 130 -6.91 18.34 -17.63
N ALA A 131 -6.78 17.45 -16.67
CA ALA A 131 -7.90 16.78 -16.00
C ALA A 131 -8.49 17.58 -14.84
N ILE A 132 -7.81 18.65 -14.37
CA ILE A 132 -8.32 19.53 -13.32
C ILE A 132 -9.59 20.24 -13.78
N ARG A 133 -10.61 20.23 -12.94
CA ARG A 133 -11.92 20.89 -13.12
C ARG A 133 -12.22 21.76 -11.90
N PRO A 134 -13.18 22.69 -11.97
CA PRO A 134 -13.59 23.48 -10.80
C PRO A 134 -14.01 22.64 -9.59
N GLU A 135 -14.56 21.43 -9.84
CA GLU A 135 -15.02 20.49 -8.82
C GLU A 135 -13.91 19.54 -8.32
N THR A 136 -12.70 19.59 -8.89
CA THR A 136 -11.60 18.70 -8.45
C THR A 136 -11.20 19.06 -7.02
N ARG A 137 -11.18 18.05 -6.15
CA ARG A 137 -10.80 18.18 -4.73
C ARG A 137 -9.70 17.23 -4.31
N LEU A 138 -9.46 16.18 -5.09
CA LEU A 138 -8.46 15.18 -4.74
C LEU A 138 -7.73 14.69 -6.00
N ILE A 139 -6.41 14.56 -5.89
CA ILE A 139 -5.58 13.75 -6.78
C ILE A 139 -5.13 12.54 -5.96
N TYR A 140 -5.52 11.34 -6.39
CA TYR A 140 -5.08 10.09 -5.79
C TYR A 140 -3.98 9.49 -6.64
N LEU A 141 -2.86 9.14 -6.02
CA LEU A 141 -1.68 8.60 -6.69
C LEU A 141 -1.31 7.23 -6.12
N GLU A 142 -0.89 6.33 -7.00
CA GLU A 142 -0.17 5.11 -6.66
C GLU A 142 1.20 5.20 -7.35
N THR A 143 2.29 5.33 -6.60
CA THR A 143 3.62 5.43 -7.19
C THR A 143 4.68 4.80 -6.28
N PRO A 144 5.31 3.73 -6.76
CA PRO A 144 5.13 3.02 -8.04
C PRO A 144 3.73 2.42 -8.20
N SER A 145 3.20 2.44 -9.43
CA SER A 145 1.86 1.88 -9.71
C SER A 145 1.84 0.35 -9.78
N ASN A 146 0.66 -0.25 -9.77
CA ASN A 146 0.45 -1.69 -9.87
C ASN A 146 -0.40 -2.03 -11.11
N PRO A 147 0.08 -2.84 -12.08
CA PRO A 147 1.23 -3.75 -11.98
C PRO A 147 2.48 -3.28 -12.75
N LYS A 148 2.46 -2.10 -13.37
CA LYS A 148 3.50 -1.69 -14.34
C LYS A 148 4.59 -0.81 -13.75
N PHE A 149 4.51 -0.49 -12.48
CA PHE A 149 5.52 0.31 -11.77
C PHE A 149 5.78 1.69 -12.40
N LYS A 150 4.74 2.30 -12.98
CA LYS A 150 4.79 3.67 -13.46
C LYS A 150 5.14 4.61 -12.30
N ILE A 151 5.97 5.62 -12.57
CA ILE A 151 6.41 6.58 -11.57
C ILE A 151 5.78 7.94 -11.83
N THR A 152 5.09 8.45 -10.82
CA THR A 152 4.56 9.82 -10.78
C THR A 152 5.48 10.68 -9.94
N ASP A 153 5.79 11.88 -10.41
CA ASP A 153 6.50 12.90 -9.63
C ASP A 153 5.58 13.49 -8.56
N ILE A 154 5.74 13.02 -7.31
CA ILE A 154 4.90 13.42 -6.19
C ILE A 154 5.02 14.93 -5.93
N ARG A 155 6.25 15.48 -5.94
CA ARG A 155 6.49 16.90 -5.66
C ARG A 155 5.79 17.80 -6.68
N ARG A 156 5.96 17.51 -7.96
CA ARG A 156 5.32 18.30 -9.03
C ARG A 156 3.80 18.14 -9.03
N ALA A 157 3.30 16.94 -8.71
CA ALA A 157 1.86 16.69 -8.61
C ALA A 157 1.25 17.47 -7.43
N THR A 158 1.92 17.51 -6.27
CA THR A 158 1.46 18.28 -5.10
C THR A 158 1.58 19.79 -5.32
N GLU A 159 2.67 20.27 -5.90
CA GLU A 159 2.83 21.70 -6.27
C GLU A 159 1.70 22.16 -7.20
N LEU A 160 1.39 21.38 -8.24
CA LEU A 160 0.28 21.66 -9.15
C LEU A 160 -1.08 21.65 -8.43
N ALA A 161 -1.35 20.62 -7.62
CA ALA A 161 -2.60 20.44 -6.90
C ALA A 161 -2.87 21.62 -5.93
N HIS A 162 -1.86 22.01 -5.16
CA HIS A 162 -1.97 23.08 -4.18
C HIS A 162 -2.22 24.45 -4.81
N GLN A 163 -1.74 24.72 -6.02
CA GLN A 163 -2.09 25.94 -6.79
C GLN A 163 -3.60 26.03 -7.08
N HIS A 164 -4.29 24.89 -7.07
CA HIS A 164 -5.74 24.79 -7.32
C HIS A 164 -6.54 24.43 -6.06
N HIS A 165 -5.94 24.47 -4.86
CA HIS A 165 -6.56 24.06 -3.59
C HIS A 165 -7.10 22.63 -3.61
N ILE A 166 -6.36 21.71 -4.22
CA ILE A 166 -6.66 20.28 -4.34
C ILE A 166 -5.73 19.50 -3.42
N ASP A 167 -6.28 18.59 -2.62
CA ASP A 167 -5.49 17.69 -1.79
C ASP A 167 -4.88 16.54 -2.62
N VAL A 168 -3.72 16.03 -2.18
CA VAL A 168 -3.05 14.88 -2.80
C VAL A 168 -2.97 13.73 -1.82
N ALA A 169 -3.55 12.58 -2.19
CA ALA A 169 -3.41 11.32 -1.48
C ALA A 169 -2.45 10.39 -2.24
N VAL A 170 -1.51 9.81 -1.52
CA VAL A 170 -0.55 8.83 -2.06
C VAL A 170 -0.72 7.49 -1.37
N ASP A 171 -1.03 6.45 -2.12
CA ASP A 171 -0.95 5.07 -1.66
C ASP A 171 0.53 4.63 -1.65
N ASN A 172 1.10 4.54 -0.45
CA ASN A 172 2.51 4.22 -0.21
C ASN A 172 2.73 2.73 0.14
N THR A 173 1.77 1.86 -0.19
CA THR A 173 1.78 0.44 0.18
C THR A 173 3.03 -0.28 -0.29
N PHE A 174 3.51 -0.02 -1.52
CA PHE A 174 4.67 -0.72 -2.09
C PHE A 174 5.99 -0.30 -1.44
N MET A 175 6.11 0.99 -1.12
CA MET A 175 7.38 1.54 -0.65
C MET A 175 7.50 1.53 0.87
N THR A 176 6.42 1.46 1.61
CA THR A 176 6.39 1.57 3.08
C THR A 176 6.99 2.91 3.57
N PRO A 177 6.88 3.28 4.85
CA PRO A 177 7.58 4.45 5.38
C PRO A 177 9.12 4.35 5.30
N LEU A 178 9.65 3.13 5.14
CA LEU A 178 11.09 2.91 5.04
C LEU A 178 11.65 3.25 3.66
N GLY A 179 10.85 3.12 2.60
CA GLY A 179 11.28 3.37 1.24
C GLY A 179 10.93 4.76 0.71
N GLN A 180 9.77 5.30 1.11
CA GLN A 180 9.26 6.59 0.60
C GLN A 180 8.44 7.30 1.67
N SER A 181 8.54 8.62 1.76
CA SER A 181 7.84 9.46 2.73
C SER A 181 7.01 10.54 2.01
N PRO A 182 5.80 10.22 1.52
CA PRO A 182 5.01 11.14 0.68
C PRO A 182 4.65 12.45 1.36
N LEU A 183 4.42 12.46 2.70
CA LEU A 183 4.15 13.71 3.44
C LEU A 183 5.35 14.68 3.44
N GLN A 184 6.58 14.17 3.31
CA GLN A 184 7.78 15.02 3.13
C GLN A 184 7.92 15.53 1.69
N LEU A 185 7.26 14.86 0.73
CA LEU A 185 7.24 15.26 -0.68
C LEU A 185 6.08 16.21 -1.01
N GLY A 186 5.28 16.59 0.00
CA GLY A 186 4.19 17.54 -0.13
C GLY A 186 2.78 16.94 -0.15
N ALA A 187 2.63 15.60 -0.14
CA ALA A 187 1.32 14.97 -0.08
C ALA A 187 0.56 15.36 1.20
N ASP A 188 -0.76 15.42 1.13
CA ASP A 188 -1.64 15.76 2.26
C ASP A 188 -2.08 14.50 3.02
N ILE A 189 -2.23 13.39 2.30
CA ILE A 189 -2.76 12.12 2.79
C ILE A 189 -1.84 10.98 2.33
N VAL A 190 -1.46 10.10 3.25
CA VAL A 190 -0.80 8.83 2.93
C VAL A 190 -1.71 7.68 3.27
N ILE A 191 -1.79 6.70 2.37
CA ILE A 191 -2.61 5.51 2.52
C ILE A 191 -1.72 4.28 2.49
N HIS A 192 -2.06 3.28 3.30
CA HIS A 192 -1.47 1.95 3.26
C HIS A 192 -2.51 0.85 3.28
N SER A 193 -2.34 -0.13 2.42
CA SER A 193 -2.81 -1.47 2.74
C SER A 193 -1.83 -2.10 3.73
N ALA A 194 -2.11 -1.96 5.03
CA ALA A 194 -1.25 -2.50 6.07
C ALA A 194 -1.21 -4.05 6.10
N THR A 195 -2.13 -4.69 5.37
CA THR A 195 -2.12 -6.11 5.02
C THR A 195 -0.79 -6.59 4.40
N LYS A 196 -0.08 -5.67 3.71
CA LYS A 196 1.12 -5.96 2.92
C LYS A 196 2.37 -5.93 3.80
N PHE A 197 3.44 -5.27 3.38
CA PHE A 197 4.72 -5.22 4.09
C PHE A 197 4.62 -4.80 5.56
N LEU A 198 3.67 -3.90 5.91
CA LEU A 198 3.53 -3.46 7.30
C LEU A 198 3.21 -4.64 8.23
N SER A 199 2.28 -5.52 7.85
CA SER A 199 2.05 -6.79 8.53
C SER A 199 3.12 -7.82 8.17
N GLY A 200 3.26 -8.15 6.89
CA GLY A 200 4.31 -9.01 6.34
C GLY A 200 4.17 -10.50 6.61
N HIS A 201 3.10 -10.97 7.25
CA HIS A 201 2.96 -12.37 7.67
C HIS A 201 1.76 -13.09 7.04
N SER A 202 1.09 -12.46 6.07
CA SER A 202 -0.07 -13.02 5.35
C SER A 202 -1.23 -13.49 6.26
N ASP A 203 -1.32 -12.96 7.49
CA ASP A 203 -2.18 -13.42 8.58
C ASP A 203 -3.24 -12.42 9.03
N LEU A 204 -3.19 -11.16 8.55
CA LEU A 204 -4.20 -10.16 8.88
C LEU A 204 -4.52 -9.22 7.70
N ILE A 205 -5.69 -8.63 7.75
CA ILE A 205 -6.14 -7.60 6.82
C ILE A 205 -6.29 -6.28 7.58
N ALA A 206 -5.59 -5.24 7.11
CA ALA A 206 -5.65 -3.91 7.71
C ALA A 206 -5.38 -2.81 6.68
N GLY A 207 -5.81 -1.60 7.00
CA GLY A 207 -5.48 -0.38 6.27
C GLY A 207 -5.06 0.73 7.21
N ALA A 208 -4.43 1.76 6.67
CA ALA A 208 -4.09 2.96 7.43
C ALA A 208 -4.19 4.20 6.54
N VAL A 209 -4.59 5.32 7.16
CA VAL A 209 -4.51 6.67 6.58
C VAL A 209 -3.75 7.56 7.54
N ILE A 210 -2.78 8.30 7.03
CA ILE A 210 -1.93 9.19 7.82
C ILE A 210 -2.01 10.61 7.24
N VAL A 211 -2.16 11.60 8.11
CA VAL A 211 -2.28 13.02 7.75
C VAL A 211 -1.54 13.91 8.75
N LYS A 212 -1.25 15.16 8.34
CA LYS A 212 -0.73 16.21 9.23
C LYS A 212 -1.82 17.19 9.67
N ARG A 213 -2.78 17.48 8.80
CA ARG A 213 -3.80 18.50 8.98
C ARG A 213 -4.92 18.02 9.91
N ASN A 214 -5.30 18.88 10.87
CA ASN A 214 -6.36 18.56 11.84
C ASN A 214 -7.75 18.44 11.19
N ASP A 215 -8.06 19.27 10.18
CA ASP A 215 -9.35 19.21 9.47
C ASP A 215 -9.56 17.87 8.74
N LEU A 216 -8.52 17.33 8.12
CA LEU A 216 -8.53 15.97 7.55
C LEU A 216 -8.65 14.91 8.63
N ALA A 217 -7.95 15.09 9.75
CA ALA A 217 -8.00 14.14 10.86
C ALA A 217 -9.40 14.04 11.48
N GLU A 218 -10.09 15.16 11.69
CA GLU A 218 -11.47 15.20 12.21
C GLU A 218 -12.43 14.47 11.28
N GLN A 219 -12.31 14.67 9.97
CA GLN A 219 -13.13 13.98 8.97
C GLN A 219 -12.87 12.48 8.94
N LEU A 220 -11.59 12.07 8.96
CA LEU A 220 -11.20 10.66 8.93
C LEU A 220 -11.64 9.92 10.21
N TYR A 221 -11.54 10.55 11.38
CA TYR A 221 -12.07 10.02 12.63
C TYR A 221 -13.57 9.80 12.56
N LEU A 222 -14.32 10.82 12.07
CA LEU A 222 -15.77 10.72 11.90
C LEU A 222 -16.13 9.54 10.98
N LEU A 223 -15.40 9.37 9.88
CA LEU A 223 -15.64 8.30 8.93
C LEU A 223 -15.26 6.93 9.49
N GLN A 224 -14.09 6.80 10.14
CA GLN A 224 -13.66 5.55 10.79
C GLN A 224 -14.69 5.07 11.81
N ASN A 225 -15.12 5.97 12.69
CA ASN A 225 -16.08 5.67 13.74
C ASN A 225 -17.51 5.49 13.18
N GLY A 226 -17.98 6.41 12.33
CA GLY A 226 -19.35 6.45 11.83
C GLY A 226 -19.67 5.33 10.85
N THR A 227 -18.72 4.92 10.00
CA THR A 227 -18.90 3.79 9.08
C THR A 227 -18.59 2.43 9.72
N GLY A 228 -18.00 2.43 10.93
CA GLY A 228 -17.67 1.20 11.65
C GLY A 228 -16.49 0.43 11.06
N THR A 229 -15.62 1.09 10.30
CA THR A 229 -14.48 0.46 9.60
C THR A 229 -13.19 0.47 10.41
N ALA A 230 -13.23 0.82 11.68
CA ALA A 230 -12.08 0.81 12.59
C ALA A 230 -11.48 -0.59 12.73
N LEU A 231 -10.16 -0.67 12.76
CA LEU A 231 -9.43 -1.94 12.98
C LEU A 231 -9.71 -2.49 14.38
N SER A 232 -9.84 -3.80 14.51
CA SER A 232 -10.07 -4.48 15.79
C SER A 232 -8.91 -4.29 16.77
N ALA A 233 -9.18 -4.47 18.08
CA ALA A 233 -8.13 -4.44 19.11
C ALA A 233 -7.07 -5.53 18.87
N GLN A 234 -7.51 -6.74 18.54
CA GLN A 234 -6.67 -7.90 18.27
C GLN A 234 -5.73 -7.64 17.07
N ASP A 235 -6.29 -7.19 15.93
CA ASP A 235 -5.50 -6.93 14.73
C ASP A 235 -4.57 -5.72 14.92
N SER A 236 -5.02 -4.70 15.65
CA SER A 236 -4.18 -3.55 16.02
C SER A 236 -2.96 -3.97 16.85
N TRP A 237 -3.17 -4.84 17.83
CA TRP A 237 -2.10 -5.39 18.66
C TRP A 237 -1.14 -6.28 17.84
N THR A 238 -1.69 -7.12 16.96
CA THR A 238 -0.91 -7.99 16.07
C THR A 238 -0.07 -7.15 15.12
N LEU A 239 -0.68 -6.17 14.42
CA LEU A 239 0.03 -5.29 13.50
C LEU A 239 1.14 -4.49 14.20
N ALA A 240 0.88 -3.95 15.39
CA ALA A 240 1.89 -3.24 16.18
C ALA A 240 3.11 -4.11 16.52
N LYS A 241 2.91 -5.42 16.73
CA LYS A 241 4.01 -6.40 16.92
C LYS A 241 4.76 -6.66 15.62
N HIS A 242 4.04 -6.84 14.50
CA HIS A 242 4.64 -7.09 13.20
C HIS A 242 5.51 -5.94 12.72
N LEU A 243 5.11 -4.70 13.01
CA LEU A 243 5.91 -3.51 12.70
C LEU A 243 7.30 -3.56 13.34
N LYS A 244 7.49 -4.23 14.49
CA LYS A 244 8.80 -4.31 15.16
C LYS A 244 9.87 -5.00 14.30
N THR A 245 9.48 -5.85 13.37
CA THR A 245 10.39 -6.54 12.44
C THR A 245 10.33 -5.99 11.02
N LEU A 246 9.53 -4.95 10.76
CA LEU A 246 9.40 -4.36 9.43
C LEU A 246 10.76 -4.00 8.80
N PRO A 247 11.69 -3.31 9.50
CA PRO A 247 12.96 -2.91 8.87
C PRO A 247 13.79 -4.11 8.39
N VAL A 248 13.96 -5.14 9.23
CA VAL A 248 14.78 -6.31 8.87
C VAL A 248 14.13 -7.11 7.75
N ARG A 249 12.81 -7.26 7.75
CA ARG A 249 12.05 -7.97 6.70
C ARG A 249 12.12 -7.19 5.37
N TYR A 250 11.74 -5.92 5.40
CA TYR A 250 11.66 -5.12 4.19
C TYR A 250 13.02 -4.92 3.52
N ASN A 251 14.08 -4.63 4.29
CA ASN A 251 15.43 -4.48 3.75
C ASN A 251 15.95 -5.79 3.12
N GLN A 252 15.66 -6.94 3.73
CA GLN A 252 16.01 -8.23 3.14
C GLN A 252 15.23 -8.49 1.85
N SER A 253 13.92 -8.24 1.85
CA SER A 253 13.10 -8.37 0.65
C SER A 253 13.55 -7.44 -0.50
N VAL A 254 13.95 -6.20 -0.19
CA VAL A 254 14.53 -5.27 -1.17
C VAL A 254 15.84 -5.82 -1.75
N THR A 255 16.69 -6.37 -0.89
CA THR A 255 17.96 -6.99 -1.31
C THR A 255 17.70 -8.18 -2.23
N ASN A 256 16.73 -9.04 -1.89
CA ASN A 256 16.36 -10.20 -2.69
C ASN A 256 15.75 -9.78 -4.03
N ALA A 257 14.84 -8.80 -4.02
CA ALA A 257 14.24 -8.25 -5.24
C ALA A 257 15.31 -7.75 -6.22
N HIS A 258 16.31 -7.02 -5.73
CA HIS A 258 17.39 -6.52 -6.59
C HIS A 258 18.19 -7.65 -7.26
N LYS A 259 18.50 -8.74 -6.53
CA LYS A 259 19.19 -9.90 -7.11
C LYS A 259 18.33 -10.63 -8.14
N VAL A 260 17.03 -10.80 -7.86
CA VAL A 260 16.07 -11.40 -8.81
C VAL A 260 15.95 -10.55 -10.07
N VAL A 261 15.87 -9.23 -9.93
CA VAL A 261 15.86 -8.29 -11.08
C VAL A 261 17.09 -8.49 -11.96
N GLN A 262 18.30 -8.49 -11.39
CA GLN A 262 19.55 -8.69 -12.13
C GLN A 262 19.60 -10.05 -12.87
N PHE A 263 19.04 -11.08 -12.28
CA PHE A 263 18.93 -12.40 -12.91
C PHE A 263 17.95 -12.39 -14.08
N LEU A 264 16.73 -11.85 -13.86
CA LEU A 264 15.66 -11.84 -14.88
C LEU A 264 16.04 -11.02 -16.12
N GLU A 265 16.76 -9.90 -15.95
CA GLU A 265 17.24 -9.06 -17.07
C GLU A 265 18.16 -9.81 -18.05
N GLN A 266 18.90 -10.77 -17.55
CA GLN A 266 19.86 -11.54 -18.34
C GLN A 266 19.27 -12.85 -18.87
N HIS A 267 18.05 -13.22 -18.47
CA HIS A 267 17.47 -14.50 -18.79
C HIS A 267 16.74 -14.48 -20.16
N PRO A 268 17.09 -15.36 -21.13
CA PRO A 268 16.57 -15.32 -22.49
C PRO A 268 15.04 -15.54 -22.61
N ALA A 269 14.43 -16.22 -21.64
CA ALA A 269 12.98 -16.42 -21.58
C ALA A 269 12.20 -15.20 -21.05
N VAL A 270 12.90 -14.12 -20.64
CA VAL A 270 12.31 -12.88 -20.14
C VAL A 270 12.47 -11.80 -21.19
N ARG A 271 11.34 -11.21 -21.60
CA ARG A 271 11.29 -10.14 -22.58
C ARG A 271 11.57 -8.76 -21.99
N GLU A 272 11.06 -8.52 -20.78
CA GLU A 272 11.07 -7.20 -20.16
C GLU A 272 10.96 -7.35 -18.64
N VAL A 273 11.69 -6.50 -17.91
CA VAL A 273 11.61 -6.39 -16.44
C VAL A 273 11.15 -4.99 -16.08
N TYR A 274 10.18 -4.89 -15.20
CA TYR A 274 9.65 -3.64 -14.66
C TYR A 274 10.10 -3.49 -13.20
N TYR A 275 10.92 -2.50 -12.94
CA TYR A 275 11.43 -2.25 -11.59
C TYR A 275 11.62 -0.75 -11.32
N PRO A 276 11.05 -0.21 -10.23
CA PRO A 276 11.14 1.21 -9.93
C PRO A 276 12.57 1.74 -9.79
N GLY A 277 13.49 0.88 -9.34
CA GLY A 277 14.91 1.23 -9.14
C GLY A 277 15.67 1.67 -10.39
N TYR A 278 15.08 1.54 -11.58
CA TYR A 278 15.66 2.06 -12.84
C TYR A 278 15.29 3.50 -13.14
N SER A 279 14.36 4.06 -12.39
CA SER A 279 13.90 5.45 -12.61
C SER A 279 14.64 6.42 -11.72
N ASP A 280 15.41 7.34 -12.32
CA ASP A 280 16.06 8.44 -11.60
C ASP A 280 15.02 9.29 -10.85
N LEU A 281 13.84 9.50 -11.44
CA LEU A 281 12.74 10.18 -10.79
C LEU A 281 12.32 9.45 -9.52
N HIS A 282 12.15 8.11 -9.60
CA HIS A 282 11.82 7.32 -8.42
C HIS A 282 12.88 7.45 -7.34
N LEU A 283 14.16 7.29 -7.69
CA LEU A 283 15.28 7.38 -6.74
C LEU A 283 15.47 8.78 -6.16
N SER A 284 14.93 9.82 -6.81
CA SER A 284 14.93 11.20 -6.27
C SER A 284 13.89 11.41 -5.17
N GLN A 285 12.88 10.53 -5.05
CA GLN A 285 11.77 10.60 -4.10
C GLN A 285 11.63 9.37 -3.21
N ALA A 286 12.44 8.32 -3.44
CA ALA A 286 12.46 7.07 -2.68
C ALA A 286 13.91 6.64 -2.42
N ARG A 287 14.11 5.82 -1.39
CA ARG A 287 15.45 5.38 -0.96
C ARG A 287 16.02 4.23 -1.79
N HIS A 288 15.16 3.46 -2.47
CA HIS A 288 15.49 2.28 -3.27
C HIS A 288 14.30 1.88 -4.15
N GLY A 289 14.46 0.89 -5.04
CA GLY A 289 13.41 0.43 -5.95
C GLY A 289 12.29 -0.42 -5.32
N GLY A 290 12.37 -0.71 -4.01
CA GLY A 290 11.37 -1.54 -3.33
C GLY A 290 11.59 -3.03 -3.51
N ALA A 291 10.65 -3.83 -2.96
CA ALA A 291 10.72 -5.29 -2.92
C ALA A 291 9.75 -5.97 -3.90
N VAL A 292 9.11 -5.21 -4.77
CA VAL A 292 8.18 -5.73 -5.79
C VAL A 292 8.70 -5.38 -7.18
N LEU A 293 8.63 -6.35 -8.09
CA LEU A 293 9.03 -6.21 -9.49
C LEU A 293 8.00 -6.87 -10.40
N GLY A 294 7.99 -6.48 -11.65
CA GLY A 294 7.25 -7.15 -12.70
C GLY A 294 8.19 -7.69 -13.77
N PHE A 295 7.78 -8.72 -14.46
CA PHE A 295 8.47 -9.19 -15.65
C PHE A 295 7.50 -9.81 -16.64
N ARG A 296 7.92 -9.86 -17.91
CA ARG A 296 7.15 -10.45 -19.00
C ARG A 296 7.94 -11.57 -19.63
N LEU A 297 7.28 -12.70 -19.85
CA LEU A 297 7.86 -13.81 -20.60
C LEU A 297 8.09 -13.43 -22.07
N GLN A 298 9.13 -13.98 -22.68
CA GLN A 298 9.41 -13.86 -24.11
C GLN A 298 8.30 -14.52 -24.94
N ASP A 299 7.85 -15.70 -24.50
CA ASP A 299 6.71 -16.43 -25.07
C ASP A 299 5.58 -16.50 -24.03
N GLU A 300 4.53 -15.72 -24.24
CA GLU A 300 3.40 -15.63 -23.30
C GLU A 300 2.56 -16.91 -23.25
N THR A 301 2.63 -17.79 -24.28
CA THR A 301 1.90 -19.07 -24.29
C THR A 301 2.39 -20.03 -23.23
N ARG A 302 3.60 -19.83 -22.72
CA ARG A 302 4.27 -20.66 -21.70
C ARG A 302 3.98 -20.26 -20.26
N ALA A 303 3.16 -19.25 -20.05
CA ALA A 303 2.85 -18.74 -18.72
C ALA A 303 2.34 -19.81 -17.75
N GLN A 304 1.52 -20.76 -18.21
CA GLN A 304 1.03 -21.84 -17.36
C GLN A 304 2.16 -22.85 -17.02
N ALA A 305 2.94 -23.28 -18.01
CA ALA A 305 4.06 -24.20 -17.78
C ALA A 305 5.11 -23.62 -16.82
N PHE A 306 5.41 -22.31 -16.97
CA PHE A 306 6.25 -21.59 -16.01
C PHE A 306 5.70 -21.67 -14.58
N VAL A 307 4.42 -21.41 -14.38
CA VAL A 307 3.77 -21.45 -13.07
C VAL A 307 3.79 -22.88 -12.50
N ASP A 308 3.52 -23.90 -13.32
CA ASP A 308 3.44 -25.31 -12.89
C ASP A 308 4.82 -25.87 -12.44
N ALA A 309 5.91 -25.29 -12.94
CA ALA A 309 7.27 -25.71 -12.60
C ALA A 309 7.85 -25.01 -11.36
N LEU A 310 7.17 -23.99 -10.82
CA LEU A 310 7.63 -23.28 -9.61
C LEU A 310 7.40 -24.11 -8.35
N THR A 311 8.34 -24.06 -7.42
CA THR A 311 8.25 -24.74 -6.12
C THR A 311 8.35 -23.81 -4.92
N LEU A 312 9.14 -22.75 -4.97
CA LEU A 312 9.34 -21.83 -3.85
C LEU A 312 8.33 -20.66 -3.82
N PRO A 313 8.10 -19.90 -4.91
CA PRO A 313 7.17 -18.80 -4.86
C PRO A 313 5.72 -19.25 -4.65
N LEU A 314 5.03 -18.61 -3.72
CA LEU A 314 3.60 -18.79 -3.59
C LEU A 314 2.87 -18.12 -4.75
N VAL A 315 2.27 -18.91 -5.64
CA VAL A 315 1.45 -18.38 -6.73
C VAL A 315 0.10 -17.95 -6.20
N SER A 316 -0.07 -16.65 -5.96
CA SER A 316 -1.26 -16.12 -5.29
C SER A 316 -1.49 -14.65 -5.60
N VAL A 317 -2.65 -14.15 -5.16
CA VAL A 317 -2.92 -12.71 -5.01
C VAL A 317 -2.11 -12.15 -3.85
N SER A 318 -2.08 -10.82 -3.73
CA SER A 318 -1.38 -10.11 -2.65
C SER A 318 0.11 -9.91 -2.93
N LEU A 319 0.82 -9.44 -1.91
CA LEU A 319 2.26 -9.12 -1.92
C LEU A 319 2.73 -8.78 -0.49
N GLY A 320 4.03 -8.66 -0.31
CA GLY A 320 4.61 -8.10 0.91
C GLY A 320 4.63 -9.06 2.10
N GLY A 321 4.44 -10.36 1.86
CA GLY A 321 4.65 -11.42 2.83
C GLY A 321 6.14 -11.70 3.07
N VAL A 322 6.43 -12.52 4.08
CA VAL A 322 7.77 -13.09 4.29
C VAL A 322 8.08 -14.14 3.24
N GLU A 323 7.06 -14.74 2.63
CA GLU A 323 7.15 -15.63 1.48
C GLU A 323 7.22 -14.83 0.17
N THR A 324 7.99 -15.29 -0.81
CA THR A 324 7.92 -14.75 -2.17
C THR A 324 6.57 -15.08 -2.78
N ILE A 325 5.85 -14.04 -3.23
CA ILE A 325 4.53 -14.17 -3.86
C ILE A 325 4.65 -13.80 -5.33
N LEU A 326 4.28 -14.75 -6.20
CA LEU A 326 4.13 -14.53 -7.63
C LEU A 326 2.65 -14.36 -7.98
N SER A 327 2.31 -13.24 -8.55
CA SER A 327 0.94 -12.96 -9.01
C SER A 327 0.89 -12.88 -10.54
N HIS A 328 -0.21 -13.36 -11.11
CA HIS A 328 -0.55 -13.18 -12.53
C HIS A 328 -1.61 -12.09 -12.66
N PRO A 329 -1.24 -10.84 -12.98
CA PRO A 329 -2.17 -9.70 -12.94
C PRO A 329 -3.42 -9.90 -13.78
N ALA A 330 -3.31 -10.52 -14.97
CA ALA A 330 -4.41 -10.71 -15.89
C ALA A 330 -5.56 -11.56 -15.33
N THR A 331 -5.26 -12.58 -14.51
CA THR A 331 -6.28 -13.48 -13.90
C THR A 331 -6.53 -13.21 -12.42
N MET A 332 -5.73 -12.34 -11.77
CA MET A 332 -5.79 -12.06 -10.33
C MET A 332 -6.15 -10.59 -10.06
N SER A 333 -5.18 -9.75 -9.80
CA SER A 333 -5.40 -8.38 -9.31
C SER A 333 -6.16 -7.47 -10.28
N HIS A 334 -6.11 -7.75 -11.57
CA HIS A 334 -6.76 -6.97 -12.63
C HIS A 334 -7.82 -7.77 -13.41
N ALA A 335 -8.21 -8.94 -12.92
CA ALA A 335 -9.24 -9.79 -13.56
C ALA A 335 -10.60 -9.09 -13.73
N ALA A 336 -10.93 -8.17 -12.83
CA ALA A 336 -12.19 -7.40 -12.90
C ALA A 336 -12.19 -6.30 -13.98
N ILE A 337 -11.04 -6.00 -14.59
CA ILE A 337 -10.92 -5.02 -15.68
C ILE A 337 -11.25 -5.73 -17.01
N PRO A 338 -12.09 -5.16 -17.87
CA PRO A 338 -12.39 -5.72 -19.18
C PRO A 338 -11.13 -6.05 -20.00
N GLN A 339 -11.17 -7.13 -20.77
CA GLN A 339 -9.99 -7.66 -21.48
C GLN A 339 -9.39 -6.64 -22.45
N ASP A 340 -10.20 -5.95 -23.22
CA ASP A 340 -9.79 -4.91 -24.15
C ASP A 340 -9.03 -3.76 -23.45
N ILE A 341 -9.48 -3.36 -22.27
CA ILE A 341 -8.80 -2.35 -21.46
C ILE A 341 -7.48 -2.90 -20.88
N ARG A 342 -7.45 -4.17 -20.45
CA ARG A 342 -6.22 -4.80 -19.97
C ARG A 342 -5.15 -4.89 -21.05
N GLU A 343 -5.56 -5.33 -22.25
CA GLU A 343 -4.67 -5.43 -23.43
C GLU A 343 -4.14 -4.05 -23.85
N ALA A 344 -5.00 -3.04 -23.89
CA ALA A 344 -4.60 -1.66 -24.17
C ALA A 344 -3.59 -1.13 -23.15
N ARG A 345 -3.67 -1.60 -21.89
CA ARG A 345 -2.71 -1.31 -20.83
C ARG A 345 -1.51 -2.26 -20.81
N GLN A 346 -1.41 -3.17 -21.77
CA GLN A 346 -0.35 -4.18 -21.86
C GLN A 346 -0.30 -5.11 -20.62
N ILE A 347 -1.43 -5.35 -19.96
CA ILE A 347 -1.58 -6.37 -18.91
C ILE A 347 -1.97 -7.67 -19.63
N THR A 348 -0.96 -8.30 -20.23
CA THR A 348 -1.12 -9.48 -21.07
C THR A 348 -0.91 -10.77 -20.27
N TRP A 349 -1.08 -11.89 -20.94
CA TRP A 349 -1.00 -13.23 -20.33
C TRP A 349 0.42 -13.58 -19.84
N GLY A 350 1.46 -13.03 -20.45
CA GLY A 350 2.84 -13.26 -20.06
C GLY A 350 3.36 -12.35 -18.94
N LEU A 351 2.54 -11.41 -18.44
CA LEU A 351 2.96 -10.47 -17.40
C LEU A 351 2.81 -11.10 -16.01
N PHE A 352 3.90 -11.13 -15.24
CA PHE A 352 3.95 -11.53 -13.84
C PHE A 352 4.41 -10.39 -12.95
N ARG A 353 3.95 -10.41 -11.70
CA ARG A 353 4.43 -9.54 -10.62
C ARG A 353 4.96 -10.40 -9.49
N LEU A 354 6.22 -10.19 -9.11
CA LEU A 354 6.89 -10.88 -8.01
C LEU A 354 7.10 -9.91 -6.85
N SER A 355 6.64 -10.31 -5.66
CA SER A 355 6.97 -9.69 -4.38
C SER A 355 7.99 -10.57 -3.68
N ALA A 356 9.23 -10.11 -3.58
CA ALA A 356 10.30 -10.89 -2.99
C ALA A 356 10.11 -11.07 -1.49
N GLY A 357 10.22 -12.29 -1.02
CA GLY A 357 10.20 -12.70 0.38
C GLY A 357 11.59 -12.72 1.01
N LEU A 358 11.75 -13.57 2.01
CA LEU A 358 12.97 -13.69 2.82
C LEU A 358 13.79 -14.95 2.51
N GLU A 359 13.40 -15.74 1.53
CA GLU A 359 14.10 -16.95 1.09
C GLU A 359 15.55 -16.62 0.73
N ASP A 360 16.43 -17.63 0.79
CA ASP A 360 17.78 -17.48 0.23
C ASP A 360 17.66 -17.09 -1.26
N PRO A 361 18.21 -15.95 -1.67
CA PRO A 361 18.04 -15.48 -3.04
C PRO A 361 18.71 -16.39 -4.09
N THR A 362 19.69 -17.21 -3.69
CA THR A 362 20.33 -18.19 -4.59
C THR A 362 19.36 -19.33 -4.90
N GLU A 363 18.63 -19.81 -3.88
CA GLU A 363 17.61 -20.85 -4.05
C GLU A 363 16.41 -20.33 -4.83
N LEU A 364 15.94 -19.13 -4.50
CA LEU A 364 14.85 -18.48 -5.24
C LEU A 364 15.19 -18.30 -6.72
N ILE A 365 16.41 -17.83 -7.03
CA ILE A 365 16.87 -17.65 -8.42
C ILE A 365 17.02 -19.02 -9.11
N ALA A 366 17.48 -20.06 -8.41
CA ALA A 366 17.59 -21.40 -8.98
C ALA A 366 16.22 -21.96 -9.36
N ASP A 367 15.19 -21.78 -8.51
CA ASP A 367 13.81 -22.21 -8.77
C ASP A 367 13.20 -21.44 -9.95
N LEU A 368 13.34 -20.11 -9.97
CA LEU A 368 12.91 -19.28 -11.10
C LEU A 368 13.60 -19.68 -12.42
N ASN A 369 14.90 -19.95 -12.39
CA ASN A 369 15.66 -20.39 -13.56
C ASN A 369 15.22 -21.77 -14.07
N HIS A 370 14.92 -22.70 -13.16
CA HIS A 370 14.35 -24.00 -13.52
C HIS A 370 13.00 -23.79 -14.22
N ALA A 371 12.08 -23.06 -13.61
CA ALA A 371 10.74 -22.83 -14.15
C ALA A 371 10.76 -22.10 -15.51
N LEU A 372 11.65 -21.12 -15.69
CA LEU A 372 11.81 -20.41 -16.95
C LEU A 372 12.37 -21.29 -18.07
N LYS A 373 13.20 -22.32 -17.76
CA LYS A 373 13.74 -23.29 -18.74
C LYS A 373 12.73 -24.36 -19.08
N GLU A 374 12.10 -25.01 -18.10
CA GLU A 374 11.05 -26.01 -18.34
C GLU A 374 9.89 -25.41 -19.13
N GLY A 375 9.56 -24.18 -18.86
CA GLY A 375 8.72 -23.37 -19.74
C GLY A 375 9.28 -23.24 -21.18
N CYS A 376 10.56 -23.56 -21.49
CA CYS A 376 11.17 -23.43 -22.81
C CYS A 376 11.34 -24.75 -23.59
N ASP A 377 11.34 -25.92 -22.94
CA ASP A 377 11.75 -27.21 -23.53
C ASP A 377 10.57 -28.13 -23.91
N GLY A 378 9.32 -27.68 -23.89
CA GLY A 378 8.10 -28.42 -24.21
C GLY A 378 7.56 -28.20 -25.63
#